data_40f1fd271cc99fbd41c859dd0ef0294e
#
_entry.id   40f1fd271cc99fbd41c859dd0ef0294e
#
_cell.length_a   1.000
_cell.length_b   1.000
_cell.length_c   1.000
_cell.angle_alpha   90.00
_cell.angle_beta   90.00
_cell.angle_gamma   90.00
#
_symmetry.space_group_name_H-M   'P 1'
#
loop_
_entity.id
_entity.type
_entity.pdbx_description
1 polymer ?
#
loop_
_entity_poly.entity_id
_entity_poly.type
_entity_poly.pdbx_seq_one_letter_code
_entity_poly.pdbx_strand_id
1 'polypeptide(L)'
;HLLNLLCIPAIVLVFCYRKFPNIELKGSLIALFISFVLVAAVLYGVVPGIITVGGWFELLFVNVLGCPFNTGEIIYILLLVATVLWAIYESYTDKSEKRTNISFVASVAMLGIPFYGFGWSAVVIGVVILALIWFALNYKHTVDKKKVSYVTARIKNTTLLCMLMLMIGYSSYALIVIRSTANPPMDQNSPEDIFTLGSYLSRDQYGDRPLVYGQAYTSQVALQVDGNMCKPKMTEGAPIYARKEKA
;
A
#
# COMPACT_ATOMS: atom_id res chain seq x y z
N HIS A 1 1.03 13.89 4.61
CA HIS A 1 1.21 13.40 5.98
C HIS A 1 0.25 12.23 6.21
N LEU A 2 0.73 11.09 6.75
CA LEU A 2 -0.09 9.89 7.01
C LEU A 2 -1.37 10.17 7.81
N LEU A 3 -1.36 11.19 8.67
CA LEU A 3 -2.54 11.65 9.41
C LEU A 3 -3.69 12.10 8.50
N ASN A 4 -3.43 12.54 7.27
CA ASN A 4 -4.46 12.94 6.34
C ASN A 4 -5.37 11.76 5.92
N LEU A 5 -4.86 10.53 6.01
CA LEU A 5 -5.66 9.32 5.75
C LEU A 5 -6.80 9.15 6.77
N LEU A 6 -6.66 9.70 7.98
CA LEU A 6 -7.73 9.69 8.97
C LEU A 6 -8.94 10.55 8.56
N CYS A 7 -8.79 11.41 7.54
CA CYS A 7 -9.92 12.14 6.95
C CYS A 7 -10.83 11.23 6.12
N ILE A 8 -10.36 10.07 5.66
CA ILE A 8 -11.15 9.14 4.83
C ILE A 8 -12.44 8.71 5.52
N PRO A 9 -12.43 8.25 6.79
CA PRO A 9 -13.66 7.91 7.51
C PRO A 9 -14.67 9.06 7.57
N ALA A 10 -14.21 10.27 7.84
CA ALA A 10 -15.08 11.45 7.88
C ALA A 10 -15.71 11.74 6.50
N ILE A 11 -14.92 11.69 5.43
CA ILE A 11 -15.39 11.92 4.05
C ILE A 11 -16.40 10.85 3.65
N VAL A 12 -16.13 9.57 3.96
CA VAL A 12 -17.06 8.46 3.65
C VAL A 12 -18.39 8.65 4.38
N LEU A 13 -18.37 9.00 5.66
CA LEU A 13 -19.59 9.25 6.42
C LEU A 13 -20.38 10.44 5.86
N VAL A 14 -19.72 11.57 5.58
CA VAL A 14 -20.38 12.75 4.97
C VAL A 14 -21.01 12.37 3.63
N PHE A 15 -20.31 11.62 2.79
CA PHE A 15 -20.86 11.14 1.51
C PHE A 15 -22.07 10.23 1.71
N CYS A 16 -22.00 9.29 2.65
CA CYS A 16 -23.09 8.37 2.96
C CYS A 16 -24.35 9.12 3.46
N TYR A 17 -24.19 10.03 4.40
CA TYR A 17 -25.34 10.83 4.91
C TYR A 17 -25.93 11.74 3.85
N ARG A 18 -25.10 12.29 2.95
CA ARG A 18 -25.60 13.09 1.84
C ARG A 18 -26.38 12.27 0.82
N LYS A 19 -25.93 11.05 0.54
CA LYS A 19 -26.54 10.18 -0.48
C LYS A 19 -27.75 9.42 0.05
N PHE A 20 -27.75 9.07 1.34
CA PHE A 20 -28.78 8.29 2.01
C PHE A 20 -29.22 9.03 3.28
N PRO A 21 -30.14 10.04 3.17
CA PRO A 21 -30.53 10.88 4.31
C PRO A 21 -31.14 10.10 5.47
N ASN A 22 -31.78 8.97 5.18
CA ASN A 22 -32.47 8.12 6.17
C ASN A 22 -31.65 6.88 6.55
N ILE A 23 -30.29 6.98 6.52
CA ILE A 23 -29.45 5.87 6.88
C ILE A 23 -29.57 5.55 8.37
N GLU A 24 -29.86 4.30 8.70
CA GLU A 24 -29.91 3.83 10.07
C GLU A 24 -28.54 3.68 10.69
N LEU A 25 -28.47 3.52 12.02
CA LEU A 25 -27.23 3.29 12.74
C LEU A 25 -26.39 2.14 12.16
N LYS A 26 -27.05 1.03 11.79
CA LYS A 26 -26.39 -0.13 11.15
C LYS A 26 -25.68 0.25 9.86
N GLY A 27 -26.33 1.04 9.01
CA GLY A 27 -25.72 1.53 7.75
C GLY A 27 -24.54 2.45 8.00
N SER A 28 -24.62 3.32 8.99
CA SER A 28 -23.51 4.21 9.39
C SER A 28 -22.30 3.42 9.91
N LEU A 29 -22.54 2.38 10.71
CA LEU A 29 -21.46 1.49 11.20
C LEU A 29 -20.81 0.70 10.06
N ILE A 30 -21.59 0.23 9.09
CA ILE A 30 -21.05 -0.44 7.89
C ILE A 30 -20.20 0.55 7.07
N ALA A 31 -20.68 1.78 6.85
CA ALA A 31 -19.92 2.80 6.15
C ALA A 31 -18.60 3.14 6.85
N LEU A 32 -18.64 3.23 8.18
CA LEU A 32 -17.44 3.43 9.01
C LEU A 32 -16.46 2.26 8.87
N PHE A 33 -16.95 1.02 8.95
CA PHE A 33 -16.10 -0.17 8.77
C PHE A 33 -15.45 -0.21 7.38
N ILE A 34 -16.22 0.06 6.32
CA ILE A 34 -15.70 0.15 4.96
C ILE A 34 -14.62 1.23 4.85
N SER A 35 -14.80 2.37 5.52
CA SER A 35 -13.79 3.44 5.51
C SER A 35 -12.47 3.04 6.16
N PHE A 36 -12.50 2.27 7.25
CA PHE A 36 -11.28 1.72 7.86
C PHE A 36 -10.61 0.68 6.97
N VAL A 37 -11.39 -0.17 6.27
CA VAL A 37 -10.85 -1.09 5.28
C VAL A 37 -10.16 -0.34 4.13
N LEU A 38 -10.73 0.78 3.67
CA LEU A 38 -10.10 1.63 2.66
C LEU A 38 -8.79 2.25 3.15
N VAL A 39 -8.75 2.75 4.39
CA VAL A 39 -7.51 3.27 5.00
C VAL A 39 -6.46 2.17 5.07
N ALA A 40 -6.83 0.99 5.53
CA ALA A 40 -5.92 -0.16 5.60
C ALA A 40 -5.41 -0.57 4.21
N ALA A 41 -6.27 -0.59 3.19
CA ALA A 41 -5.90 -0.90 1.82
C ALA A 41 -4.87 0.11 1.25
N VAL A 42 -5.00 1.39 1.58
CA VAL A 42 -4.02 2.40 1.17
C VAL A 42 -2.70 2.22 1.92
N LEU A 43 -2.73 2.06 3.25
CA LEU A 43 -1.54 1.97 4.09
C LEU A 43 -0.75 0.67 3.86
N TYR A 44 -1.44 -0.45 3.76
CA TYR A 44 -0.81 -1.78 3.66
C TYR A 44 -0.79 -2.34 2.24
N GLY A 45 -1.57 -1.78 1.32
CA GLY A 45 -1.62 -2.21 -0.08
C GLY A 45 -0.89 -1.24 -1.01
N VAL A 46 -1.38 -0.02 -1.17
CA VAL A 46 -0.88 0.92 -2.18
C VAL A 46 0.55 1.37 -1.89
N VAL A 47 0.82 1.83 -0.66
CA VAL A 47 2.13 2.40 -0.30
C VAL A 47 3.24 1.35 -0.36
N PRO A 48 3.13 0.20 0.35
CA PRO A 48 4.16 -0.85 0.24
C PRO A 48 4.21 -1.47 -1.14
N GLY A 49 3.07 -1.58 -1.84
CA GLY A 49 2.98 -2.14 -3.19
C GLY A 49 3.81 -1.37 -4.19
N ILE A 50 3.72 -0.05 -4.21
CA ILE A 50 4.54 0.81 -5.08
C ILE A 50 6.02 0.61 -4.80
N ILE A 51 6.42 0.53 -3.52
CA ILE A 51 7.81 0.29 -3.12
C ILE A 51 8.29 -1.10 -3.57
N THR A 52 7.48 -2.13 -3.37
CA THR A 52 7.83 -3.51 -3.75
C THR A 52 8.01 -3.66 -5.25
N VAL A 53 7.05 -3.20 -6.05
CA VAL A 53 7.14 -3.33 -7.51
C VAL A 53 8.22 -2.42 -8.07
N GLY A 54 8.34 -1.19 -7.58
CA GLY A 54 9.41 -0.27 -7.97
C GLY A 54 10.79 -0.84 -7.63
N GLY A 55 10.96 -1.46 -6.45
CA GLY A 55 12.17 -2.17 -6.08
C GLY A 55 12.51 -3.34 -7.01
N TRP A 56 11.51 -4.10 -7.49
CA TRP A 56 11.75 -5.15 -8.49
C TRP A 56 12.24 -4.57 -9.82
N PHE A 57 11.68 -3.45 -10.25
CA PHE A 57 12.16 -2.76 -11.45
C PHE A 57 13.58 -2.26 -11.26
N GLU A 58 13.90 -1.67 -10.10
CA GLU A 58 15.26 -1.21 -9.81
C GLU A 58 16.27 -2.36 -9.83
N LEU A 59 15.96 -3.47 -9.16
CA LEU A 59 16.80 -4.67 -9.19
C LEU A 59 17.00 -5.24 -10.61
N LEU A 60 15.94 -5.22 -11.42
CA LEU A 60 16.03 -5.70 -12.81
C LEU A 60 16.94 -4.79 -13.65
N PHE A 61 16.72 -3.47 -13.60
CA PHE A 61 17.48 -2.55 -14.44
C PHE A 61 18.93 -2.40 -13.99
N VAL A 62 19.19 -2.33 -12.69
CA VAL A 62 20.56 -2.16 -12.16
C VAL A 62 21.33 -3.47 -12.15
N ASN A 63 20.77 -4.54 -11.57
CA ASN A 63 21.52 -5.79 -11.36
C ASN A 63 21.58 -6.68 -12.61
N VAL A 64 20.54 -6.71 -13.45
CA VAL A 64 20.50 -7.57 -14.63
C VAL A 64 20.94 -6.83 -15.89
N LEU A 65 20.49 -5.59 -16.08
CA LEU A 65 20.78 -4.80 -17.28
C LEU A 65 22.02 -3.90 -17.12
N GLY A 66 22.55 -3.73 -15.89
CA GLY A 66 23.73 -2.92 -15.64
C GLY A 66 23.52 -1.42 -15.82
N CYS A 67 22.28 -0.93 -15.69
CA CYS A 67 21.95 0.47 -15.78
C CYS A 67 22.40 1.24 -14.52
N PRO A 68 22.56 2.57 -14.59
CA PRO A 68 22.81 3.41 -13.43
C PRO A 68 21.72 3.28 -12.36
N PHE A 69 22.06 3.55 -11.09
CA PHE A 69 21.12 3.59 -9.98
C PHE A 69 19.94 4.52 -10.26
N ASN A 70 18.77 4.18 -9.71
CA ASN A 70 17.49 4.90 -9.86
C ASN A 70 16.90 4.88 -11.29
N THR A 71 17.50 4.18 -12.26
CA THR A 71 16.96 4.06 -13.62
C THR A 71 15.68 3.22 -13.63
N GLY A 72 15.66 2.12 -12.91
CA GLY A 72 14.50 1.23 -12.83
C GLY A 72 13.31 1.90 -12.17
N GLU A 73 13.56 2.69 -11.12
CA GLU A 73 12.53 3.46 -10.42
C GLU A 73 11.89 4.50 -11.34
N ILE A 74 12.67 5.27 -12.08
CA ILE A 74 12.16 6.28 -13.02
C ILE A 74 11.30 5.62 -14.10
N ILE A 75 11.78 4.53 -14.69
CA ILE A 75 11.03 3.78 -15.72
C ILE A 75 9.73 3.23 -15.14
N TYR A 76 9.78 2.67 -13.92
CA TYR A 76 8.59 2.17 -13.24
C TYR A 76 7.54 3.27 -13.03
N ILE A 77 7.93 4.44 -12.52
CA ILE A 77 7.02 5.56 -12.29
C ILE A 77 6.37 6.01 -13.60
N LEU A 78 7.14 6.12 -14.69
CA LEU A 78 6.61 6.47 -16.02
C LEU A 78 5.61 5.44 -16.52
N LEU A 79 5.92 4.15 -16.38
CA LEU A 79 5.01 3.06 -16.77
C LEU A 79 3.76 3.02 -15.90
N LEU A 80 3.88 3.24 -14.60
CA LEU A 80 2.75 3.29 -13.68
C LEU A 80 1.79 4.42 -14.07
N VAL A 81 2.29 5.63 -14.28
CA VAL A 81 1.48 6.78 -14.70
C VAL A 81 0.82 6.50 -16.05
N ALA A 82 1.58 6.02 -17.03
CA ALA A 82 1.06 5.69 -18.37
C ALA A 82 -0.07 4.63 -18.30
N THR A 83 0.12 3.59 -17.48
CA THR A 83 -0.87 2.50 -17.32
C THR A 83 -2.15 3.01 -16.67
N VAL A 84 -2.04 3.83 -15.62
CA VAL A 84 -3.21 4.42 -14.94
C VAL A 84 -3.96 5.38 -15.88
N LEU A 85 -3.26 6.25 -16.62
CA LEU A 85 -3.88 7.14 -17.60
C LEU A 85 -4.57 6.36 -18.72
N TRP A 86 -3.94 5.30 -19.22
CA TRP A 86 -4.55 4.41 -20.20
C TRP A 86 -5.83 3.77 -19.64
N ALA A 87 -5.82 3.27 -18.42
CA ALA A 87 -6.99 2.66 -17.79
C ALA A 87 -8.13 3.67 -17.58
N ILE A 88 -7.81 4.90 -17.19
CA ILE A 88 -8.80 5.99 -17.10
C ILE A 88 -9.41 6.28 -18.46
N TYR A 89 -8.59 6.39 -19.51
CA TYR A 89 -9.06 6.62 -20.87
C TYR A 89 -9.99 5.51 -21.35
N GLU A 90 -9.62 4.23 -21.18
CA GLU A 90 -10.44 3.08 -21.57
C GLU A 90 -11.76 3.00 -20.79
N SER A 91 -11.70 3.28 -19.47
CA SER A 91 -12.89 3.26 -18.62
C SER A 91 -13.86 4.41 -18.89
N TYR A 92 -13.35 5.56 -19.38
CA TYR A 92 -14.16 6.71 -19.76
C TYR A 92 -14.79 6.51 -21.15
N THR A 93 -14.03 5.96 -22.09
CA THR A 93 -14.49 5.76 -23.47
C THR A 93 -15.42 4.56 -23.62
N ASP A 94 -15.28 3.55 -22.76
CA ASP A 94 -16.08 2.30 -22.66
C ASP A 94 -16.37 1.60 -24.00
N LYS A 95 -15.40 1.66 -24.94
CA LYS A 95 -15.54 1.04 -26.27
C LYS A 95 -15.48 -0.49 -26.23
N SER A 96 -14.76 -1.05 -25.26
CA SER A 96 -14.56 -2.50 -25.13
C SER A 96 -14.39 -2.90 -23.67
N GLU A 97 -15.34 -3.66 -23.16
CA GLU A 97 -15.31 -4.16 -21.78
C GLU A 97 -14.01 -4.95 -21.47
N LYS A 98 -13.51 -5.73 -22.45
CA LYS A 98 -12.24 -6.46 -22.28
C LYS A 98 -11.05 -5.51 -22.09
N ARG A 99 -10.93 -4.48 -22.91
CA ARG A 99 -9.83 -3.50 -22.81
C ARG A 99 -9.88 -2.75 -21.49
N THR A 100 -11.07 -2.33 -21.07
CA THR A 100 -11.28 -1.68 -19.78
C THR A 100 -10.89 -2.60 -18.62
N ASN A 101 -11.23 -3.90 -18.67
CA ASN A 101 -10.83 -4.86 -17.65
C ASN A 101 -9.33 -5.11 -17.63
N ILE A 102 -8.68 -5.25 -18.81
CA ILE A 102 -7.24 -5.45 -18.92
C ILE A 102 -6.49 -4.24 -18.36
N SER A 103 -6.85 -3.04 -18.79
CA SER A 103 -6.19 -1.80 -18.34
C SER A 103 -6.38 -1.57 -16.83
N PHE A 104 -7.55 -1.89 -16.28
CA PHE A 104 -7.82 -1.82 -14.85
C PHE A 104 -6.93 -2.80 -14.06
N VAL A 105 -6.89 -4.07 -14.47
CA VAL A 105 -6.05 -5.10 -13.80
C VAL A 105 -4.57 -4.76 -13.93
N ALA A 106 -4.13 -4.27 -15.10
CA ALA A 106 -2.76 -3.81 -15.29
C ALA A 106 -2.41 -2.65 -14.33
N SER A 107 -3.31 -1.69 -14.15
CA SER A 107 -3.11 -0.58 -13.19
C SER A 107 -3.01 -1.07 -11.75
N VAL A 108 -3.87 -2.02 -11.35
CA VAL A 108 -3.83 -2.63 -10.00
C VAL A 108 -2.53 -3.39 -9.80
N ALA A 109 -2.06 -4.12 -10.82
CA ALA A 109 -0.79 -4.83 -10.78
C ALA A 109 0.40 -3.86 -10.67
N MET A 110 0.42 -2.80 -11.48
CA MET A 110 1.48 -1.79 -11.44
C MET A 110 1.51 -1.00 -10.13
N LEU A 111 0.34 -0.75 -9.49
CA LEU A 111 0.27 -0.17 -8.15
C LEU A 111 0.78 -1.10 -7.05
N GLY A 112 1.03 -2.38 -7.37
CA GLY A 112 1.57 -3.34 -6.42
C GLY A 112 0.60 -3.79 -5.32
N ILE A 113 -0.65 -3.35 -5.35
CA ILE A 113 -1.65 -3.66 -4.32
C ILE A 113 -1.75 -5.16 -3.99
N PRO A 114 -1.70 -6.09 -4.97
CA PRO A 114 -1.76 -7.53 -4.70
C PRO A 114 -0.46 -8.12 -4.17
N PHE A 115 0.68 -7.42 -4.29
CA PHE A 115 2.00 -7.94 -3.97
C PHE A 115 2.41 -7.49 -2.57
N TYR A 116 2.17 -8.34 -1.59
CA TYR A 116 2.53 -8.08 -0.21
C TYR A 116 3.77 -8.88 0.20
N GLY A 117 4.78 -8.20 0.70
CA GLY A 117 6.04 -8.79 1.14
C GLY A 117 7.08 -8.93 0.01
N PHE A 118 8.20 -9.58 0.34
CA PHE A 118 9.31 -9.80 -0.58
C PHE A 118 9.44 -11.29 -0.90
N GLY A 119 9.90 -11.60 -2.12
CA GLY A 119 10.19 -12.96 -2.56
C GLY A 119 9.10 -13.58 -3.44
N TRP A 120 9.34 -14.86 -3.80
CA TRP A 120 8.48 -15.59 -4.72
C TRP A 120 7.06 -15.82 -4.21
N SER A 121 6.88 -15.92 -2.90
CA SER A 121 5.56 -16.07 -2.27
C SER A 121 4.67 -14.85 -2.54
N ALA A 122 5.23 -13.65 -2.47
CA ALA A 122 4.50 -12.41 -2.77
C ALA A 122 4.05 -12.37 -4.23
N VAL A 123 4.90 -12.82 -5.16
CA VAL A 123 4.56 -12.90 -6.60
C VAL A 123 3.40 -13.88 -6.83
N VAL A 124 3.49 -15.08 -6.25
CA VAL A 124 2.42 -16.11 -6.42
C VAL A 124 1.10 -15.63 -5.85
N ILE A 125 1.10 -15.10 -4.63
CA ILE A 125 -0.11 -14.53 -3.99
C ILE A 125 -0.66 -13.39 -4.84
N GLY A 126 0.18 -12.49 -5.31
CA GLY A 126 -0.22 -11.37 -6.15
C GLY A 126 -0.87 -11.80 -7.46
N VAL A 127 -0.31 -12.79 -8.14
CA VAL A 127 -0.89 -13.36 -9.37
C VAL A 127 -2.25 -14.01 -9.10
N VAL A 128 -2.40 -14.74 -7.99
CA VAL A 128 -3.70 -15.33 -7.61
C VAL A 128 -4.73 -14.23 -7.35
N ILE A 129 -4.36 -13.17 -6.64
CA ILE A 129 -5.27 -12.03 -6.38
C ILE A 129 -5.66 -11.34 -7.70
N LEU A 130 -4.71 -11.11 -8.62
CA LEU A 130 -5.02 -10.55 -9.93
C LEU A 130 -5.96 -11.44 -10.75
N ALA A 131 -5.77 -12.75 -10.70
CA ALA A 131 -6.68 -13.71 -11.33
C ALA A 131 -8.09 -13.66 -10.74
N LEU A 132 -8.21 -13.54 -9.42
CA LEU A 132 -9.50 -13.38 -8.73
C LEU A 132 -10.17 -12.04 -9.11
N ILE A 133 -9.42 -10.94 -9.17
CA ILE A 133 -9.93 -9.64 -9.64
C ILE A 133 -10.41 -9.76 -11.08
N TRP A 134 -9.61 -10.38 -11.95
CA TRP A 134 -9.99 -10.62 -13.34
C TRP A 134 -11.29 -11.42 -13.47
N PHE A 135 -11.40 -12.50 -12.69
CA PHE A 135 -12.62 -13.32 -12.65
C PHE A 135 -13.82 -12.50 -12.13
N ALA A 136 -13.66 -11.74 -11.06
CA ALA A 136 -14.72 -10.90 -10.50
C ALA A 136 -15.20 -9.81 -11.49
N LEU A 137 -14.27 -9.19 -12.26
CA LEU A 137 -14.60 -8.19 -13.26
C LEU A 137 -15.36 -8.76 -14.45
N ASN A 138 -15.08 -10.01 -14.81
CA ASN A 138 -15.73 -10.69 -15.94
C ASN A 138 -16.96 -11.50 -15.51
N TYR A 139 -17.22 -11.64 -14.20
CA TYR A 139 -18.38 -12.34 -13.69
C TYR A 139 -19.64 -11.54 -13.98
N LYS A 140 -20.59 -12.17 -14.69
CA LYS A 140 -21.87 -11.57 -15.09
C LYS A 140 -23.01 -12.38 -14.51
N HIS A 141 -23.96 -11.70 -13.92
CA HIS A 141 -25.20 -12.32 -13.50
C HIS A 141 -26.34 -11.90 -14.44
N THR A 142 -27.39 -12.72 -14.50
CA THR A 142 -28.52 -12.47 -15.40
C THR A 142 -29.63 -11.77 -14.64
N VAL A 143 -29.97 -10.54 -15.06
CA VAL A 143 -31.13 -9.77 -14.59
C VAL A 143 -31.99 -9.49 -15.80
N ASP A 144 -33.25 -9.85 -15.77
CA ASP A 144 -34.25 -9.64 -16.84
C ASP A 144 -33.74 -10.08 -18.23
N LYS A 145 -33.17 -11.30 -18.30
CA LYS A 145 -32.56 -11.89 -19.53
C LYS A 145 -31.34 -11.13 -20.08
N LYS A 146 -30.83 -10.10 -19.39
CA LYS A 146 -29.58 -9.40 -19.75
C LYS A 146 -28.45 -9.80 -18.82
N LYS A 147 -27.26 -10.03 -19.38
CA LYS A 147 -26.03 -10.27 -18.60
C LYS A 147 -25.46 -8.94 -18.14
N VAL A 148 -25.46 -8.71 -16.85
CA VAL A 148 -24.98 -7.47 -16.23
C VAL A 148 -23.75 -7.77 -15.39
N SER A 149 -22.70 -6.94 -15.50
CA SER A 149 -21.52 -7.00 -14.65
C SER A 149 -21.79 -6.32 -13.32
N TYR A 150 -21.32 -6.88 -12.21
CA TYR A 150 -21.38 -6.23 -10.88
C TYR A 150 -20.53 -4.95 -10.83
N VAL A 151 -19.39 -4.95 -11.54
CA VAL A 151 -18.47 -3.81 -11.57
C VAL A 151 -18.65 -3.03 -12.87
N THR A 152 -19.41 -1.97 -12.80
CA THR A 152 -19.70 -1.11 -13.96
C THR A 152 -18.46 -0.28 -14.37
N ALA A 153 -18.41 0.18 -15.63
CA ALA A 153 -17.35 1.09 -16.10
C ALA A 153 -17.22 2.34 -15.24
N ARG A 154 -18.35 2.87 -14.73
CA ARG A 154 -18.36 4.02 -13.83
C ARG A 154 -17.63 3.74 -12.52
N ILE A 155 -17.83 2.55 -11.92
CA ILE A 155 -17.14 2.16 -10.68
C ILE A 155 -15.64 2.07 -10.94
N LYS A 156 -15.21 1.41 -12.03
CA LYS A 156 -13.81 1.31 -12.43
C LYS A 156 -13.18 2.69 -12.63
N ASN A 157 -13.85 3.56 -13.37
CA ASN A 157 -13.38 4.92 -13.61
C ASN A 157 -13.23 5.72 -12.31
N THR A 158 -14.24 5.69 -11.43
CA THR A 158 -14.16 6.38 -10.12
C THR A 158 -13.01 5.84 -9.27
N THR A 159 -12.81 4.53 -9.23
CA THR A 159 -11.71 3.89 -8.49
C THR A 159 -10.36 4.34 -9.03
N LEU A 160 -10.18 4.35 -10.37
CA LEU A 160 -8.94 4.80 -11.01
C LEU A 160 -8.66 6.28 -10.77
N LEU A 161 -9.69 7.13 -10.81
CA LEU A 161 -9.55 8.55 -10.47
C LEU A 161 -9.15 8.76 -9.00
N CYS A 162 -9.74 8.00 -8.07
CA CYS A 162 -9.33 8.02 -6.67
C CYS A 162 -7.86 7.57 -6.50
N MET A 163 -7.44 6.52 -7.20
CA MET A 163 -6.05 6.06 -7.19
C MET A 163 -5.11 7.12 -7.76
N LEU A 164 -5.48 7.77 -8.87
CA LEU A 164 -4.69 8.87 -9.44
C LEU A 164 -4.54 10.04 -8.45
N MET A 165 -5.62 10.42 -7.77
CA MET A 165 -5.57 11.48 -6.76
C MET A 165 -4.69 11.11 -5.57
N LEU A 166 -4.73 9.84 -5.13
CA LEU A 166 -3.81 9.32 -4.12
C LEU A 166 -2.35 9.40 -4.60
N MET A 167 -2.06 8.97 -5.83
CA MET A 167 -0.70 9.07 -6.41
C MET A 167 -0.21 10.51 -6.46
N ILE A 168 -1.05 11.47 -6.86
CA ILE A 168 -0.69 12.90 -6.84
C ILE A 168 -0.38 13.35 -5.41
N GLY A 169 -1.18 12.96 -4.43
CA GLY A 169 -0.91 13.26 -3.02
C GLY A 169 0.41 12.66 -2.53
N TYR A 170 0.69 11.41 -2.88
CA TYR A 170 1.92 10.71 -2.50
C TYR A 170 3.15 11.13 -3.32
N SER A 171 2.99 11.79 -4.47
CA SER A 171 4.13 12.30 -5.25
C SER A 171 4.99 13.30 -4.45
N SER A 172 4.43 13.88 -3.38
CA SER A 172 5.21 14.70 -2.43
C SER A 172 6.36 13.94 -1.76
N TYR A 173 6.28 12.61 -1.65
CA TYR A 173 7.39 11.78 -1.14
C TYR A 173 8.58 11.74 -2.10
N ALA A 174 8.35 11.91 -3.41
CA ALA A 174 9.45 12.05 -4.37
C ALA A 174 10.33 13.27 -4.06
N LEU A 175 9.75 14.34 -3.51
CA LEU A 175 10.52 15.50 -3.07
C LEU A 175 11.46 15.19 -1.91
N ILE A 176 11.11 14.19 -1.06
CA ILE A 176 11.97 13.74 0.03
C ILE A 176 13.21 13.06 -0.56
N VAL A 177 13.02 12.17 -1.53
CA VAL A 177 14.12 11.47 -2.23
C VAL A 177 15.03 12.50 -2.93
N ILE A 178 14.44 13.41 -3.73
CA ILE A 178 15.21 14.46 -4.43
C ILE A 178 15.98 15.34 -3.44
N ARG A 179 15.40 15.66 -2.29
CA ARG A 179 16.09 16.48 -1.29
C ARG A 179 17.21 15.69 -0.58
N SER A 180 17.01 14.42 -0.32
CA SER A 180 17.98 13.55 0.34
C SER A 180 19.23 13.41 -0.53
N THR A 181 19.10 13.23 -1.84
CA THR A 181 20.25 13.16 -2.77
C THR A 181 21.14 14.41 -2.76
N ALA A 182 20.63 15.56 -2.27
CA ALA A 182 21.40 16.77 -2.09
C ALA A 182 22.20 16.82 -0.77
N ASN A 183 22.17 15.74 0.04
CA ASN A 183 22.89 15.58 1.32
C ASN A 183 22.73 16.79 2.26
N PRO A 184 21.51 17.14 2.69
CA PRO A 184 21.29 18.24 3.60
C PRO A 184 21.86 17.91 5.01
N PRO A 185 22.18 18.92 5.84
CA PRO A 185 22.77 18.72 7.16
C PRO A 185 21.94 17.82 8.11
N MET A 186 20.62 17.76 7.89
CA MET A 186 19.70 16.86 8.60
C MET A 186 18.98 16.00 7.56
N ASP A 187 19.51 14.82 7.30
CA ASP A 187 18.94 13.83 6.40
C ASP A 187 18.63 12.54 7.17
N GLN A 188 17.42 12.47 7.71
CA GLN A 188 17.00 11.35 8.53
C GLN A 188 16.78 10.10 7.66
N ASN A 189 17.55 9.04 7.90
CA ASN A 189 17.58 7.76 7.18
C ASN A 189 18.03 7.84 5.72
N SER A 190 18.53 8.98 5.24
CA SER A 190 19.03 9.18 3.87
C SER A 190 18.17 8.46 2.82
N PRO A 191 16.89 8.82 2.63
CA PRO A 191 15.99 8.15 1.68
C PRO A 191 16.30 8.54 0.24
N GLU A 192 17.46 8.10 -0.28
CA GLU A 192 17.98 8.43 -1.60
C GLU A 192 17.46 7.51 -2.71
N ASP A 193 16.93 6.35 -2.34
CA ASP A 193 16.40 5.34 -3.25
C ASP A 193 15.06 4.77 -2.75
N ILE A 194 14.42 3.93 -3.56
CA ILE A 194 13.11 3.34 -3.25
C ILE A 194 13.13 2.43 -2.01
N PHE A 195 14.26 1.77 -1.72
CA PHE A 195 14.39 0.86 -0.58
C PHE A 195 14.53 1.64 0.72
N THR A 196 15.42 2.63 0.73
CA THR A 196 15.59 3.53 1.89
C THR A 196 14.36 4.40 2.14
N LEU A 197 13.65 4.81 1.07
CA LEU A 197 12.33 5.42 1.19
C LEU A 197 11.32 4.47 1.84
N GLY A 198 11.37 3.17 1.52
CA GLY A 198 10.56 2.14 2.18
C GLY A 198 10.77 2.11 3.68
N SER A 199 12.00 1.99 4.14
CA SER A 199 12.38 2.00 5.55
C SER A 199 12.03 3.33 6.25
N TYR A 200 12.12 4.45 5.54
CA TYR A 200 11.68 5.75 6.05
C TYR A 200 10.16 5.81 6.26
N LEU A 201 9.37 5.27 5.33
CA LEU A 201 7.90 5.28 5.43
C LEU A 201 7.37 4.27 6.44
N SER A 202 7.98 3.08 6.56
CA SER A 202 7.65 2.07 7.57
C SER A 202 8.11 2.47 8.98
N ARG A 203 8.97 3.47 9.09
CA ARG A 203 9.54 3.94 10.37
C ARG A 203 10.35 2.89 11.11
N ASP A 204 11.08 2.06 10.38
CA ASP A 204 11.86 0.95 10.92
C ASP A 204 12.81 1.37 12.04
N GLN A 205 13.33 2.61 11.99
CA GLN A 205 14.19 3.19 13.03
C GLN A 205 13.57 3.26 14.41
N TYR A 206 12.24 3.26 14.53
CA TYR A 206 11.55 3.36 15.83
C TYR A 206 11.23 2.00 16.42
N GLY A 207 11.51 0.91 15.68
CA GLY A 207 11.19 -0.47 16.05
C GLY A 207 9.69 -0.74 16.13
N ASP A 208 9.34 -1.99 16.28
CA ASP A 208 7.97 -2.42 16.46
C ASP A 208 7.46 -2.17 17.87
N ARG A 209 6.36 -1.42 17.98
CA ARG A 209 5.67 -1.23 19.26
C ARG A 209 4.41 -2.10 19.26
N PRO A 210 4.27 -3.02 20.22
CA PRO A 210 3.06 -3.84 20.32
C PRO A 210 1.84 -2.96 20.63
N LEU A 211 0.75 -3.14 19.86
CA LEU A 211 -0.49 -2.35 20.00
C LEU A 211 -1.36 -2.79 21.17
N VAL A 212 -1.35 -4.07 21.51
CA VAL A 212 -2.32 -4.67 22.45
C VAL A 212 -1.62 -5.20 23.71
N TYR A 213 -0.46 -5.83 23.54
CA TYR A 213 0.28 -6.45 24.64
C TYR A 213 1.76 -6.07 24.54
N GLY A 214 2.25 -5.26 25.44
CA GLY A 214 3.61 -4.73 25.42
C GLY A 214 4.25 -4.66 26.79
N GLN A 215 5.44 -4.07 26.84
CA GLN A 215 6.18 -3.87 28.06
C GLN A 215 5.46 -2.88 29.00
N ALA A 216 5.38 -3.20 30.26
CA ALA A 216 4.97 -2.27 31.30
C ALA A 216 6.16 -1.36 31.69
N TYR A 217 5.88 -0.23 32.35
CA TYR A 217 6.91 0.70 32.84
C TYR A 217 7.95 0.00 33.73
N THR A 218 7.53 -1.00 34.50
CA THR A 218 8.37 -1.78 35.40
C THR A 218 8.93 -3.07 34.82
N SER A 219 8.79 -3.30 33.52
CA SER A 219 9.28 -4.51 32.86
C SER A 219 10.80 -4.54 32.85
N GLN A 220 11.37 -5.66 33.30
CA GLN A 220 12.81 -5.89 33.27
C GLN A 220 13.23 -6.48 31.93
N VAL A 221 14.39 -6.07 31.43
CA VAL A 221 14.99 -6.62 30.22
C VAL A 221 15.46 -8.04 30.48
N ALA A 222 15.17 -8.97 29.58
CA ALA A 222 15.72 -10.32 29.65
C ALA A 222 17.23 -10.27 29.39
N LEU A 223 18.01 -10.85 30.29
CA LEU A 223 19.45 -10.90 30.19
C LEU A 223 19.90 -12.27 29.67
N GLN A 224 20.93 -12.26 28.86
CA GLN A 224 21.64 -13.48 28.48
C GLN A 224 23.09 -13.38 28.95
N VAL A 225 23.61 -14.48 29.47
CA VAL A 225 25.01 -14.59 29.89
C VAL A 225 25.88 -14.81 28.66
N ASP A 226 26.84 -13.91 28.45
CA ASP A 226 27.84 -14.02 27.37
C ASP A 226 29.22 -13.92 28.02
N GLY A 227 29.80 -15.09 28.29
CA GLY A 227 31.03 -15.19 29.11
C GLY A 227 30.81 -14.73 30.55
N ASN A 228 31.59 -13.75 31.00
CA ASN A 228 31.49 -13.17 32.34
C ASN A 228 30.57 -11.92 32.40
N MET A 229 29.91 -11.55 31.31
CA MET A 229 29.04 -10.37 31.26
C MET A 229 27.59 -10.75 30.97
N CYS A 230 26.66 -10.06 31.67
CA CYS A 230 25.24 -10.11 31.37
C CYS A 230 24.92 -9.03 30.33
N LYS A 231 24.47 -9.44 29.15
CA LYS A 231 24.03 -8.53 28.09
C LYS A 231 22.52 -8.61 27.90
N PRO A 232 21.85 -7.51 27.50
CA PRO A 232 20.43 -7.58 27.14
C PRO A 232 20.23 -8.54 25.97
N LYS A 233 19.22 -9.40 26.07
CA LYS A 233 18.81 -10.24 24.95
C LYS A 233 18.11 -9.37 23.92
N MET A 234 18.62 -9.34 22.69
CA MET A 234 18.13 -8.48 21.63
C MET A 234 17.48 -9.33 20.52
N THR A 235 16.42 -8.80 19.91
CA THR A 235 15.83 -9.32 18.67
C THR A 235 15.61 -8.14 17.74
N GLU A 236 16.16 -8.21 16.53
CA GLU A 236 16.04 -7.15 15.50
C GLU A 236 16.39 -5.75 16.02
N GLY A 237 17.44 -5.65 16.83
CA GLY A 237 17.89 -4.38 17.41
C GLY A 237 17.13 -3.88 18.63
N ALA A 238 16.05 -4.56 19.05
CA ALA A 238 15.27 -4.21 20.23
C ALA A 238 15.49 -5.18 21.39
N PRO A 239 15.51 -4.73 22.66
CA PRO A 239 15.65 -5.61 23.82
C PRO A 239 14.38 -6.43 24.04
N ILE A 240 14.56 -7.71 24.38
CA ILE A 240 13.47 -8.60 24.80
C ILE A 240 13.23 -8.40 26.30
N TYR A 241 11.97 -8.24 26.69
CA TYR A 241 11.59 -8.07 28.09
C TYR A 241 11.21 -9.43 28.72
N ALA A 242 11.63 -9.62 29.97
CA ALA A 242 11.25 -10.80 30.73
C ALA A 242 9.75 -10.77 31.07
N ARG A 243 9.10 -11.95 30.96
CA ARG A 243 7.72 -12.08 31.44
C ARG A 243 7.70 -11.91 32.96
N LYS A 244 6.80 -11.10 33.47
CA LYS A 244 6.55 -11.01 34.90
C LYS A 244 5.88 -12.30 35.32
N GLU A 245 6.50 -13.08 36.19
CA GLU A 245 5.85 -14.23 36.81
C GLU A 245 4.69 -13.73 37.65
N LYS A 246 3.55 -14.40 37.55
CA LYS A 246 2.44 -14.13 38.44
C LYS A 246 2.87 -14.53 39.84
N ALA A 247 2.93 -13.56 40.75
CA ALA A 247 3.11 -13.83 42.16
C ALA A 247 1.90 -14.59 42.72
#